data_3d93caa25cab7ec1e69b4e5212c33f60
#
_entry.id   3d93caa25cab7ec1e69b4e5212c33f60
#
_cell.length_a   1.000
_cell.length_b   1.000
_cell.length_c   1.000
_cell.angle_alpha   90.00
_cell.angle_beta   90.00
_cell.angle_gamma   90.00
#
_symmetry.space_group_name_H-M   'P 1'
#
loop_
_entity.id
_entity.type
_entity.pdbx_description
1 polymer ?
#
loop_
_entity_poly.entity_id
_entity_poly.type
_entity_poly.pdbx_seq_one_letter_code
_entity_poly.pdbx_strand_id
1 'polypeptide(L)'
;MKVREYSLPDDLHYHNEHTWVKVEGDKVRIGLNDFAQAAAGDITYIDLPFEGDEVEAGETCGKVQSAKWVGKLIAPVSGEIVEVNGELENDATLVNKDCYGDGWFIVIKAGNLDEELGALMTGQSAADWLESEIQKVEKEKQGEG
;
A
#
# COMPACT_ATOMS: atom_id res chain seq x y z
N MET A 1 -0.88 -15.87 3.41
CA MET A 1 -0.36 -16.47 2.15
C MET A 1 0.99 -15.87 1.82
N LYS A 2 1.85 -16.62 1.19
CA LYS A 2 3.12 -16.10 0.69
C LYS A 2 3.21 -16.25 -0.81
N VAL A 3 3.79 -15.24 -1.47
CA VAL A 3 4.12 -15.28 -2.89
C VAL A 3 5.64 -15.16 -2.95
N ARG A 4 6.30 -16.28 -3.21
CA ARG A 4 7.74 -16.42 -3.06
C ARG A 4 8.15 -16.10 -1.61
N GLU A 5 9.01 -15.10 -1.39
CA GLU A 5 9.48 -14.69 -0.07
C GLU A 5 8.60 -13.62 0.59
N TYR A 6 7.61 -13.09 -0.16
CA TYR A 6 6.80 -11.97 0.30
C TYR A 6 5.51 -12.42 0.97
N SER A 7 5.17 -11.75 2.06
CA SER A 7 3.93 -12.00 2.79
C SER A 7 2.76 -11.27 2.14
N LEU A 8 1.63 -11.95 2.02
CA LEU A 8 0.41 -11.39 1.44
C LEU A 8 -0.78 -11.87 2.27
N PRO A 9 -1.09 -11.17 3.40
CA PRO A 9 -2.18 -11.60 4.29
C PRO A 9 -3.49 -11.82 3.56
N ASP A 10 -4.17 -12.93 3.89
CA ASP A 10 -5.40 -13.36 3.20
C ASP A 10 -6.61 -12.51 3.53
N ASP A 11 -6.60 -11.83 4.66
CA ASP A 11 -7.72 -11.01 5.13
C ASP A 11 -7.70 -9.57 4.60
N LEU A 12 -6.75 -9.25 3.72
CA LEU A 12 -6.60 -7.91 3.16
C LEU A 12 -7.03 -7.88 1.69
N HIS A 13 -7.34 -6.67 1.22
CA HIS A 13 -7.54 -6.37 -0.19
C HIS A 13 -6.33 -5.63 -0.72
N TYR A 14 -6.07 -5.69 -2.03
CA TYR A 14 -4.86 -5.12 -2.62
C TYR A 14 -5.18 -4.31 -3.87
N HIS A 15 -4.58 -3.13 -3.97
CA HIS A 15 -4.64 -2.28 -5.15
C HIS A 15 -3.43 -2.57 -6.04
N ASN A 16 -3.58 -2.41 -7.36
CA ASN A 16 -2.49 -2.69 -8.30
C ASN A 16 -1.31 -1.72 -8.19
N GLU A 17 -1.43 -0.68 -7.40
CA GLU A 17 -0.32 0.24 -7.08
C GLU A 17 0.35 -0.12 -5.75
N HIS A 18 0.21 -1.38 -5.31
CA HIS A 18 0.88 -1.95 -4.14
C HIS A 18 0.40 -1.43 -2.79
N THR A 19 -0.81 -0.88 -2.73
CA THR A 19 -1.43 -0.50 -1.46
C THR A 19 -2.28 -1.68 -0.95
N TRP A 20 -2.19 -1.97 0.35
CA TRP A 20 -3.08 -2.93 0.98
C TRP A 20 -4.21 -2.19 1.69
N VAL A 21 -5.36 -2.87 1.84
CA VAL A 21 -6.55 -2.33 2.46
C VAL A 21 -7.07 -3.32 3.51
N LYS A 22 -7.20 -2.85 4.74
CA LYS A 22 -7.80 -3.62 5.83
C LYS A 22 -9.13 -2.98 6.20
N VAL A 23 -10.22 -3.72 6.06
CA VAL A 23 -11.56 -3.23 6.37
C VAL A 23 -11.79 -3.23 7.87
N GLU A 24 -12.16 -2.08 8.44
CA GLU A 24 -12.46 -1.89 9.86
C GLU A 24 -13.82 -1.18 9.99
N GLY A 25 -14.93 -1.93 9.85
CA GLY A 25 -16.27 -1.36 9.84
C GLY A 25 -16.54 -0.55 8.57
N ASP A 26 -16.85 0.73 8.71
CA ASP A 26 -17.04 1.65 7.58
C ASP A 26 -15.75 2.37 7.18
N LYS A 27 -14.63 2.00 7.80
CA LYS A 27 -13.32 2.59 7.55
C LYS A 27 -12.37 1.55 7.00
N VAL A 28 -11.32 2.01 6.33
CA VAL A 28 -10.25 1.14 5.85
C VAL A 28 -8.91 1.70 6.26
N ARG A 29 -8.02 0.82 6.72
CA ARG A 29 -6.63 1.14 7.03
C ARG A 29 -5.79 0.76 5.83
N ILE A 30 -4.84 1.58 5.46
CA ILE A 30 -4.09 1.47 4.21
C ILE A 30 -2.60 1.55 4.47
N GLY A 31 -1.83 0.77 3.74
CA GLY A 31 -0.38 0.81 3.77
C GLY A 31 0.24 0.23 2.52
N LEU A 32 1.55 0.04 2.54
CA LEU A 32 2.33 -0.48 1.43
C LEU A 32 2.55 -1.98 1.64
N ASN A 33 2.43 -2.79 0.58
CA ASN A 33 2.61 -4.23 0.72
C ASN A 33 4.09 -4.62 0.89
N ASP A 34 4.32 -5.87 1.27
CA ASP A 34 5.67 -6.38 1.58
C ASP A 34 6.62 -6.31 0.38
N PHE A 35 6.14 -6.66 -0.80
CA PHE A 35 6.95 -6.60 -2.02
C PHE A 35 7.41 -5.18 -2.32
N ALA A 36 6.52 -4.21 -2.20
CA ALA A 36 6.83 -2.81 -2.51
C ALA A 36 7.85 -2.23 -1.54
N GLN A 37 7.72 -2.52 -0.22
CA GLN A 37 8.70 -2.01 0.74
C GLN A 37 10.07 -2.66 0.53
N ALA A 38 10.11 -3.93 0.15
CA ALA A 38 11.37 -4.62 -0.12
C ALA A 38 12.03 -4.06 -1.39
N ALA A 39 11.25 -3.78 -2.42
CA ALA A 39 11.76 -3.20 -3.67
C ALA A 39 12.27 -1.78 -3.47
N ALA A 40 11.61 -1.00 -2.62
CA ALA A 40 12.01 0.38 -2.33
C ALA A 40 13.29 0.45 -1.47
N GLY A 41 13.53 -0.56 -0.65
CA GLY A 41 14.61 -0.54 0.33
C GLY A 41 14.23 0.30 1.54
N ASP A 42 15.19 0.78 2.30
CA ASP A 42 14.91 1.56 3.52
C ASP A 42 14.17 2.83 3.17
N ILE A 43 12.95 2.96 3.70
CA ILE A 43 12.13 4.14 3.50
C ILE A 43 12.69 5.27 4.36
N THR A 44 12.94 6.42 3.74
CA THR A 44 13.57 7.56 4.41
C THR A 44 12.61 8.70 4.68
N TYR A 45 11.53 8.80 3.89
CA TYR A 45 10.58 9.89 4.02
C TYR A 45 9.21 9.49 3.49
N ILE A 46 8.17 9.90 4.19
CA ILE A 46 6.78 9.68 3.77
C ILE A 46 6.01 10.98 3.89
N ASP A 47 5.37 11.38 2.79
CA ASP A 47 4.51 12.56 2.75
C ASP A 47 3.07 12.06 2.83
N LEU A 48 2.41 12.31 3.96
CA LEU A 48 1.04 11.85 4.22
C LEU A 48 0.04 12.98 3.96
N PRO A 49 -1.20 12.65 3.58
CA PRO A 49 -2.26 13.65 3.50
C PRO A 49 -2.66 14.12 4.89
N PHE A 50 -3.57 15.07 4.97
CA PHE A 50 -4.05 15.61 6.24
C PHE A 50 -5.39 15.00 6.61
N GLU A 51 -5.66 14.86 7.91
CA GLU A 51 -6.98 14.49 8.39
C GLU A 51 -7.99 15.50 7.89
N GLY A 52 -9.13 15.03 7.41
CA GLY A 52 -10.16 15.87 6.82
C GLY A 52 -10.09 16.01 5.30
N ASP A 53 -8.96 15.62 4.69
CA ASP A 53 -8.84 15.63 3.23
C ASP A 53 -9.75 14.56 2.63
N GLU A 54 -10.32 14.86 1.46
CA GLU A 54 -11.10 13.91 0.69
C GLU A 54 -10.26 13.38 -0.46
N VAL A 55 -10.37 12.08 -0.73
CA VAL A 55 -9.64 11.42 -1.81
C VAL A 55 -10.59 10.56 -2.63
N GLU A 56 -10.23 10.33 -3.89
CA GLU A 56 -10.95 9.44 -4.78
C GLU A 56 -10.08 8.22 -5.12
N ALA A 57 -10.72 7.08 -5.33
CA ALA A 57 -10.03 5.85 -5.71
C ALA A 57 -9.16 6.10 -6.95
N GLY A 58 -7.89 5.70 -6.87
CA GLY A 58 -6.93 5.91 -7.94
C GLY A 58 -6.17 7.22 -7.88
N GLU A 59 -6.57 8.13 -6.99
CA GLU A 59 -5.92 9.43 -6.84
C GLU A 59 -4.66 9.32 -5.98
N THR A 60 -3.63 10.11 -6.33
CA THR A 60 -2.43 10.19 -5.49
C THR A 60 -2.75 11.00 -4.24
N CYS A 61 -2.54 10.41 -3.06
CA CYS A 61 -2.81 11.07 -1.78
C CYS A 61 -1.56 11.26 -0.92
N GLY A 62 -0.40 10.78 -1.37
CA GLY A 62 0.84 10.96 -0.64
C GLY A 62 2.04 10.51 -1.46
N LYS A 63 3.21 10.44 -0.81
CA LYS A 63 4.46 10.08 -1.46
C LYS A 63 5.32 9.26 -0.50
N VAL A 64 6.04 8.29 -1.05
CA VAL A 64 6.99 7.45 -0.30
C VAL A 64 8.35 7.58 -0.97
N GLN A 65 9.38 7.87 -0.17
CA GLN A 65 10.75 8.02 -0.68
C GLN A 65 11.73 7.11 0.04
N SER A 66 12.66 6.56 -0.73
CA SER A 66 13.83 5.87 -0.19
C SER A 66 15.07 6.45 -0.88
N ALA A 67 16.26 5.99 -0.51
CA ALA A 67 17.51 6.48 -1.11
C ALA A 67 17.58 6.22 -2.62
N LYS A 68 16.86 5.21 -3.11
CA LYS A 68 16.94 4.78 -4.52
C LYS A 68 15.61 4.82 -5.27
N TRP A 69 14.52 5.26 -4.61
CA TRP A 69 13.19 5.16 -5.21
C TRP A 69 12.25 6.23 -4.67
N VAL A 70 11.39 6.72 -5.53
CA VAL A 70 10.30 7.64 -5.16
C VAL A 70 9.02 7.09 -5.76
N GLY A 71 8.01 6.88 -4.91
CA GLY A 71 6.73 6.34 -5.34
C GLY A 71 5.57 7.17 -4.83
N LYS A 72 4.41 6.96 -5.41
CA LYS A 72 3.18 7.64 -5.03
C LYS A 72 2.36 6.72 -4.13
N LEU A 73 1.69 7.33 -3.14
CA LEU A 73 0.69 6.62 -2.34
C LEU A 73 -0.66 6.85 -3.04
N ILE A 74 -1.22 5.78 -3.58
CA ILE A 74 -2.49 5.84 -4.30
C ILE A 74 -3.62 5.41 -3.39
N ALA A 75 -4.68 6.22 -3.32
CA ALA A 75 -5.87 5.88 -2.56
C ALA A 75 -6.60 4.72 -3.23
N PRO A 76 -6.78 3.58 -2.55
CA PRO A 76 -7.47 2.43 -3.15
C PRO A 76 -8.99 2.56 -3.13
N VAL A 77 -9.51 3.46 -2.28
CA VAL A 77 -10.95 3.72 -2.16
C VAL A 77 -11.17 5.22 -2.00
N SER A 78 -12.41 5.66 -2.25
CA SER A 78 -12.81 7.06 -2.09
C SER A 78 -13.36 7.31 -0.68
N GLY A 79 -13.08 8.46 -0.11
CA GLY A 79 -13.60 8.84 1.19
C GLY A 79 -12.82 9.96 1.84
N GLU A 80 -13.05 10.12 3.14
CA GLU A 80 -12.39 11.15 3.94
C GLU A 80 -11.26 10.55 4.76
N ILE A 81 -10.11 11.21 4.78
CA ILE A 81 -8.99 10.82 5.63
C ILE A 81 -9.35 11.15 7.09
N VAL A 82 -9.49 10.15 7.92
CA VAL A 82 -9.87 10.33 9.33
C VAL A 82 -8.71 10.11 10.30
N GLU A 83 -7.65 9.41 9.88
CA GLU A 83 -6.43 9.24 10.67
C GLU A 83 -5.22 9.18 9.76
N VAL A 84 -4.08 9.68 10.25
CA VAL A 84 -2.78 9.51 9.60
C VAL A 84 -1.81 8.98 10.66
N ASN A 85 -0.84 8.16 10.22
CA ASN A 85 0.13 7.57 11.13
C ASN A 85 1.32 8.52 11.31
N GLY A 86 1.21 9.41 12.29
CA GLY A 86 2.25 10.41 12.60
C GLY A 86 3.58 9.80 13.02
N GLU A 87 3.60 8.54 13.46
CA GLU A 87 4.85 7.86 13.83
C GLU A 87 5.81 7.72 12.64
N LEU A 88 5.27 7.70 11.43
CA LEU A 88 6.08 7.60 10.21
C LEU A 88 6.91 8.87 9.96
N GLU A 89 6.51 9.99 10.52
CA GLU A 89 7.30 11.24 10.44
C GLU A 89 8.56 11.13 11.30
N ASN A 90 8.48 10.38 12.39
CA ASN A 90 9.60 10.16 13.29
C ASN A 90 10.47 8.99 12.85
N ASP A 91 9.86 7.96 12.27
CA ASP A 91 10.58 6.75 11.84
C ASP A 91 9.89 6.13 10.64
N ALA A 92 10.27 6.55 9.45
CA ALA A 92 9.72 6.01 8.20
C ALA A 92 10.08 4.53 7.99
N THR A 93 11.09 4.01 8.67
CA THR A 93 11.48 2.60 8.54
C THR A 93 10.48 1.64 9.19
N LEU A 94 9.48 2.14 9.92
CA LEU A 94 8.38 1.31 10.39
C LEU A 94 7.67 0.60 9.23
N VAL A 95 7.63 1.21 8.06
CA VAL A 95 7.07 0.59 6.85
C VAL A 95 7.86 -0.67 6.50
N ASN A 96 9.18 -0.62 6.61
CA ASN A 96 10.03 -1.78 6.33
C ASN A 96 9.95 -2.84 7.43
N LYS A 97 9.82 -2.41 8.67
CA LYS A 97 9.81 -3.31 9.84
C LYS A 97 8.49 -4.05 9.99
N ASP A 98 7.37 -3.38 9.70
CA ASP A 98 6.04 -3.94 9.93
C ASP A 98 5.01 -3.30 9.01
N CYS A 99 5.13 -3.53 7.71
CA CYS A 99 4.31 -2.87 6.70
C CYS A 99 2.81 -3.17 6.84
N TYR A 100 2.43 -4.28 7.46
CA TYR A 100 1.02 -4.65 7.67
C TYR A 100 0.52 -4.31 9.07
N GLY A 101 1.38 -3.78 9.93
CA GLY A 101 1.03 -3.39 11.29
C GLY A 101 1.38 -1.95 11.58
N ASP A 102 2.43 -1.71 12.37
CA ASP A 102 2.82 -0.37 12.82
C ASP A 102 3.20 0.58 11.68
N GLY A 103 3.51 0.05 10.50
CA GLY A 103 3.84 0.84 9.31
C GLY A 103 2.66 1.27 8.45
N TRP A 104 1.42 1.21 8.96
CA TRP A 104 0.25 1.69 8.23
C TRP A 104 0.36 3.19 7.93
N PHE A 105 -0.31 3.65 6.87
CA PHE A 105 -0.21 5.05 6.43
C PHE A 105 -1.39 5.91 6.86
N ILE A 106 -2.59 5.56 6.46
CA ILE A 106 -3.80 6.36 6.65
C ILE A 106 -5.01 5.48 6.92
N VAL A 107 -6.06 6.09 7.48
CA VAL A 107 -7.39 5.47 7.60
C VAL A 107 -8.36 6.35 6.84
N ILE A 108 -9.14 5.74 5.95
CA ILE A 108 -10.16 6.42 5.14
C ILE A 108 -11.54 5.96 5.60
N LYS A 109 -12.45 6.91 5.84
CA LYS A 109 -13.87 6.61 6.03
C LYS A 109 -14.49 6.55 4.63
N ALA A 110 -14.76 5.33 4.15
CA ALA A 110 -15.18 5.12 2.78
C ALA A 110 -16.65 5.47 2.56
N GLY A 111 -16.94 6.13 1.45
CA GLY A 111 -18.31 6.49 1.09
C GLY A 111 -18.99 5.46 0.20
N ASN A 112 -18.21 4.60 -0.45
CA ASN A 112 -18.72 3.62 -1.41
C ASN A 112 -17.92 2.32 -1.33
N LEU A 113 -17.77 1.82 -0.11
CA LEU A 113 -16.84 0.75 0.22
C LEU A 113 -17.10 -0.54 -0.55
N ASP A 114 -18.34 -1.03 -0.54
CA ASP A 114 -18.66 -2.34 -1.11
C ASP A 114 -18.35 -2.39 -2.61
N GLU A 115 -18.68 -1.33 -3.34
CA GLU A 115 -18.42 -1.24 -4.77
C GLU A 115 -16.92 -1.15 -5.05
N GLU A 116 -16.22 -0.32 -4.29
CA GLU A 116 -14.78 -0.11 -4.50
C GLU A 116 -13.95 -1.30 -4.08
N LEU A 117 -14.37 -2.05 -3.05
CA LEU A 117 -13.70 -3.29 -2.67
C LEU A 117 -13.78 -4.33 -3.79
N GLY A 118 -14.88 -4.34 -4.54
CA GLY A 118 -15.04 -5.26 -5.67
C GLY A 118 -14.01 -5.07 -6.78
N ALA A 119 -13.41 -3.88 -6.86
CA ALA A 119 -12.37 -3.58 -7.84
C ALA A 119 -10.96 -3.96 -7.35
N LEU A 120 -10.82 -4.33 -6.09
CA LEU A 120 -9.54 -4.69 -5.50
C LEU A 120 -9.32 -6.21 -5.56
N MET A 121 -8.06 -6.62 -5.45
CA MET A 121 -7.69 -8.03 -5.50
C MET A 121 -7.64 -8.64 -4.11
N THR A 122 -8.04 -9.91 -4.00
CA THR A 122 -7.96 -10.67 -2.75
C THR A 122 -7.54 -12.09 -3.03
N GLY A 123 -7.04 -12.79 -2.01
CA GLY A 123 -6.75 -14.21 -2.08
C GLY A 123 -5.88 -14.60 -3.27
N GLN A 124 -6.34 -15.56 -4.06
CA GLN A 124 -5.57 -16.07 -5.18
C GLN A 124 -5.36 -15.03 -6.29
N SER A 125 -6.35 -14.16 -6.55
CA SER A 125 -6.19 -13.10 -7.56
C SER A 125 -5.08 -12.14 -7.19
N ALA A 126 -4.96 -11.81 -5.91
CA ALA A 126 -3.88 -10.95 -5.40
C ALA A 126 -2.53 -11.66 -5.51
N ALA A 127 -2.48 -12.96 -5.20
CA ALA A 127 -1.26 -13.75 -5.31
C ALA A 127 -0.78 -13.85 -6.76
N ASP A 128 -1.69 -14.08 -7.69
CA ASP A 128 -1.37 -14.18 -9.12
C ASP A 128 -0.85 -12.83 -9.65
N TRP A 129 -1.49 -11.75 -9.24
CA TRP A 129 -1.06 -10.39 -9.59
C TRP A 129 0.35 -10.11 -9.06
N LEU A 130 0.62 -10.44 -7.80
CA LEU A 130 1.92 -10.17 -7.20
C LEU A 130 3.02 -10.99 -7.88
N GLU A 131 2.75 -12.26 -8.21
CA GLU A 131 3.70 -13.09 -8.95
C GLU A 131 4.03 -12.45 -10.31
N SER A 132 3.03 -11.91 -10.99
CA SER A 132 3.21 -11.19 -12.23
C SER A 132 4.10 -9.95 -12.07
N GLU A 133 3.90 -9.20 -10.98
CA GLU A 133 4.71 -8.01 -10.70
C GLU A 133 6.16 -8.37 -10.37
N ILE A 134 6.37 -9.46 -9.64
CA ILE A 134 7.72 -9.96 -9.33
C ILE A 134 8.45 -10.32 -10.63
N GLN A 135 7.77 -11.01 -11.54
CA GLN A 135 8.34 -11.39 -12.82
C GLN A 135 8.72 -10.19 -13.67
N LYS A 136 7.93 -9.14 -13.65
CA LYS A 136 8.23 -7.89 -14.36
C LYS A 136 9.53 -7.27 -13.85
N VAL A 137 9.72 -7.20 -12.54
CA VAL A 137 10.91 -6.64 -11.92
C VAL A 137 12.14 -7.49 -12.25
N GLU A 138 12.03 -8.81 -12.18
CA GLU A 138 13.11 -9.72 -12.52
C GLU A 138 13.53 -9.57 -14.00
N LYS A 139 12.53 -9.45 -14.88
CA LYS A 139 12.77 -9.29 -16.31
C LYS A 139 13.46 -7.96 -16.62
N GLU A 140 13.06 -6.90 -15.94
CA GLU A 140 13.71 -5.60 -16.08
C GLU A 140 15.17 -5.64 -15.64
N LYS A 141 15.47 -6.32 -14.54
CA LYS A 141 16.83 -6.49 -14.05
C LYS A 141 17.69 -7.28 -15.04
N GLN A 142 17.12 -8.31 -15.65
CA GLN A 142 17.83 -9.11 -16.67
C GLN A 142 18.10 -8.29 -17.92
N GLY A 143 17.17 -7.41 -18.27
CA GLY A 143 17.32 -6.54 -19.44
C GLY A 143 18.39 -5.48 -19.28
N GLU A 144 18.75 -5.12 -18.06
CA GLU A 144 19.78 -4.13 -17.77
C GLU A 144 21.19 -4.72 -17.74
N GLY A 145 21.26 -6.03 -17.64
CA GLY A 145 22.53 -6.75 -17.58
C GLY A 145 23.11 -6.98 -18.94
#